data_2df6a814862ec315d9e4381dbbc8c1e2
#
_entry.id   2df6a814862ec315d9e4381dbbc8c1e2
#
_cell.length_a   1.000
_cell.length_b   1.000
_cell.length_c   1.000
_cell.angle_alpha   90.00
_cell.angle_beta   90.00
_cell.angle_gamma   90.00
#
_symmetry.space_group_name_H-M   'P 1'
#
loop_
_entity.id
_entity.type
_entity.pdbx_description
1 polymer ?
#
loop_
_entity_poly.entity_id
_entity_poly.type
_entity_poly.pdbx_seq_one_letter_code
_entity_poly.pdbx_strand_id
1 'polypeptide(L)'
;GGTGRRGGGALRRRPGLRLAPPTPGCIPSGNYTWQLFARIEARYPGLGNAMAGRAQQLVGGRDSLSVPPGEIAGAWLIRQNLADLFIGYAHYGSALAACDHLRTLTIPAPWNIRCDYQLARLRADPAALALYRFILGDVGQGYLRQAGFMPFSDAA
;
A
#
# COMPACT_ATOMS: atom_id res chain seq x y z
N GLY A 1 -25.15 -2.07 -3.98
CA GLY A 1 -24.51 -2.99 -3.07
C GLY A 1 -23.98 -4.23 -3.74
N GLY A 2 -22.73 -4.47 -4.02
CA GLY A 2 -22.31 -5.74 -4.60
C GLY A 2 -20.82 -5.83 -4.99
N THR A 3 -20.00 -4.86 -4.66
CA THR A 3 -18.60 -4.83 -5.15
C THR A 3 -17.55 -5.34 -4.15
N GLY A 4 -17.90 -5.53 -2.89
CA GLY A 4 -16.95 -5.96 -1.85
C GLY A 4 -16.58 -7.45 -1.83
N ARG A 5 -17.31 -8.30 -2.56
CA ARG A 5 -17.09 -9.77 -2.58
C ARG A 5 -16.09 -10.27 -3.64
N ARG A 6 -15.67 -9.43 -4.58
CA ARG A 6 -14.93 -9.91 -5.75
C ARG A 6 -13.41 -10.07 -5.55
N GLY A 7 -12.78 -9.32 -4.68
CA GLY A 7 -11.31 -9.40 -4.49
C GLY A 7 -10.86 -10.67 -3.77
N GLY A 8 -11.44 -10.99 -2.61
CA GLY A 8 -11.11 -12.21 -1.86
C GLY A 8 -11.55 -13.50 -2.58
N GLY A 9 -12.65 -13.42 -3.37
CA GLY A 9 -13.13 -14.54 -4.19
C GLY A 9 -12.21 -14.88 -5.36
N ALA A 10 -11.46 -13.91 -5.90
CA ALA A 10 -10.52 -14.15 -7.00
C ALA A 10 -9.31 -14.96 -6.55
N LEU A 11 -8.75 -14.66 -5.38
CA LEU A 11 -7.64 -15.43 -4.79
C LEU A 11 -8.03 -16.86 -4.41
N ARG A 12 -9.26 -17.06 -3.95
CA ARG A 12 -9.80 -18.41 -3.69
C ARG A 12 -10.00 -19.23 -4.95
N ARG A 13 -10.45 -18.59 -6.04
CA ARG A 13 -10.88 -19.27 -7.28
C ARG A 13 -9.76 -19.49 -8.30
N ARG A 14 -8.60 -18.83 -8.11
CA ARG A 14 -7.46 -18.93 -9.01
C ARG A 14 -6.20 -19.32 -8.24
N PRO A 15 -5.96 -20.62 -8.03
CA PRO A 15 -4.82 -21.11 -7.26
C PRO A 15 -3.46 -20.73 -7.85
N GLY A 16 -3.39 -20.32 -9.10
CA GLY A 16 -2.17 -19.92 -9.79
C GLY A 16 -1.84 -18.41 -9.74
N LEU A 17 -2.67 -17.55 -9.08
CA LEU A 17 -2.38 -16.12 -8.98
C LEU A 17 -1.13 -15.87 -8.12
N ARG A 18 -0.14 -15.19 -8.72
CA ARG A 18 1.11 -14.79 -8.06
C ARG A 18 0.90 -13.47 -7.33
N LEU A 19 0.90 -13.54 -6.01
CA LEU A 19 0.76 -12.39 -5.13
C LEU A 19 2.15 -11.91 -4.71
N ALA A 20 2.50 -10.67 -5.04
CA ALA A 20 3.75 -10.03 -4.64
C ALA A 20 3.48 -8.85 -3.70
N PRO A 21 3.49 -9.05 -2.39
CA PRO A 21 3.56 -7.96 -1.43
C PRO A 21 5.00 -7.46 -1.29
N PRO A 22 5.21 -6.25 -0.77
CA PRO A 22 6.51 -5.81 -0.28
C PRO A 22 7.02 -6.70 0.86
N THR A 23 8.35 -6.78 1.02
CA THR A 23 8.99 -7.62 2.04
C THR A 23 8.75 -7.08 3.46
N PRO A 24 8.22 -7.88 4.39
CA PRO A 24 8.02 -7.46 5.77
C PRO A 24 9.35 -7.30 6.51
N GLY A 25 9.38 -6.44 7.53
CA GLY A 25 10.57 -6.18 8.34
C GLY A 25 11.65 -5.33 7.65
N CYS A 26 11.58 -5.15 6.33
CA CYS A 26 12.54 -4.36 5.57
C CYS A 26 11.97 -2.97 5.20
N ILE A 27 10.69 -2.91 4.85
CA ILE A 27 10.01 -1.66 4.52
C ILE A 27 8.62 -1.61 5.16
N PRO A 28 8.11 -0.42 5.54
CA PRO A 28 6.83 -0.29 6.24
C PRO A 28 5.64 -0.91 5.50
N SER A 29 5.60 -0.80 4.18
CA SER A 29 4.53 -1.38 3.35
C SER A 29 4.43 -2.90 3.47
N GLY A 30 5.55 -3.58 3.68
CA GLY A 30 5.58 -5.01 3.98
C GLY A 30 4.86 -5.31 5.30
N ASN A 31 5.20 -4.60 6.37
CA ASN A 31 4.58 -4.79 7.68
C ASN A 31 3.07 -4.56 7.63
N TYR A 32 2.59 -3.51 6.95
CA TYR A 32 1.17 -3.25 6.76
C TYR A 32 0.45 -4.35 5.97
N THR A 33 1.12 -4.93 4.98
CA THR A 33 0.55 -6.04 4.21
C THR A 33 0.35 -7.28 5.09
N TRP A 34 1.28 -7.60 5.99
CA TRP A 34 1.11 -8.71 6.93
C TRP A 34 0.01 -8.45 7.97
N GLN A 35 -0.15 -7.21 8.43
CA GLN A 35 -1.30 -6.81 9.25
C GLN A 35 -2.62 -6.99 8.50
N LEU A 36 -2.66 -6.67 7.19
CA LEU A 36 -3.82 -6.93 6.34
C LEU A 36 -4.15 -8.43 6.30
N PHE A 37 -3.16 -9.29 6.09
CA PHE A 37 -3.38 -10.74 6.07
C PHE A 37 -3.90 -11.25 7.42
N ALA A 38 -3.37 -10.76 8.53
CA ALA A 38 -3.86 -11.11 9.87
C ALA A 38 -5.32 -10.66 10.10
N ARG A 39 -5.69 -9.47 9.63
CA ARG A 39 -7.07 -8.97 9.69
C ARG A 39 -8.03 -9.81 8.84
N ILE A 40 -7.58 -10.21 7.65
CA ILE A 40 -8.35 -11.12 6.78
C ILE A 40 -8.51 -12.50 7.44
N GLU A 41 -7.45 -13.03 8.05
CA GLU A 41 -7.47 -14.32 8.76
C GLU A 41 -8.48 -14.32 9.91
N ALA A 42 -8.50 -13.25 10.72
CA ALA A 42 -9.43 -13.11 11.81
C ALA A 42 -10.91 -13.12 11.36
N ARG A 43 -11.20 -12.63 10.16
CA ARG A 43 -12.57 -12.58 9.60
C ARG A 43 -12.92 -13.79 8.75
N TYR A 44 -11.93 -14.38 8.09
CA TYR A 44 -12.05 -15.53 7.19
C TYR A 44 -10.93 -16.52 7.48
N PRO A 45 -11.09 -17.40 8.47
CA PRO A 45 -10.09 -18.37 8.88
C PRO A 45 -9.55 -19.19 7.70
N GLY A 46 -8.24 -19.32 7.61
CA GLY A 46 -7.52 -20.00 6.53
C GLY A 46 -7.22 -19.13 5.31
N LEU A 47 -7.89 -17.98 5.11
CA LEU A 47 -7.68 -17.15 3.91
C LEU A 47 -6.43 -16.26 4.04
N GLY A 48 -6.26 -15.59 5.17
CA GLY A 48 -5.10 -14.72 5.42
C GLY A 48 -3.80 -15.51 5.43
N ASN A 49 -3.80 -16.67 6.10
CA ASN A 49 -2.66 -17.58 6.12
C ASN A 49 -2.34 -18.13 4.72
N ALA A 50 -3.34 -18.47 3.92
CA ALA A 50 -3.14 -18.88 2.54
C ALA A 50 -2.56 -17.76 1.66
N MET A 51 -2.95 -16.50 1.89
CA MET A 51 -2.36 -15.34 1.21
C MET A 51 -0.89 -15.15 1.61
N ALA A 52 -0.59 -15.20 2.90
CA ALA A 52 0.78 -15.08 3.42
C ALA A 52 1.69 -16.19 2.87
N GLY A 53 1.22 -17.44 2.84
CA GLY A 53 1.98 -18.58 2.32
C GLY A 53 2.23 -18.55 0.81
N ARG A 54 1.45 -17.77 0.05
CA ARG A 54 1.62 -17.56 -1.40
C ARG A 54 2.38 -16.28 -1.74
N ALA A 55 2.70 -15.46 -0.75
CA ALA A 55 3.33 -14.17 -0.93
C ALA A 55 4.76 -14.33 -1.46
N GLN A 56 5.03 -13.76 -2.63
CA GLN A 56 6.35 -13.70 -3.24
C GLN A 56 6.99 -12.36 -2.88
N GLN A 57 7.98 -12.37 -1.99
CA GLN A 57 8.65 -11.17 -1.49
C GLN A 57 9.70 -10.67 -2.49
N LEU A 58 9.24 -10.18 -3.64
CA LEU A 58 10.10 -9.83 -4.79
C LEU A 58 10.79 -8.47 -4.66
N VAL A 59 10.28 -7.57 -3.81
CA VAL A 59 10.80 -6.19 -3.66
C VAL A 59 10.88 -5.77 -2.20
N GLY A 60 11.78 -4.83 -1.90
CA GLY A 60 11.94 -4.20 -0.59
C GLY A 60 12.78 -4.97 0.41
N GLY A 61 13.32 -6.13 0.06
CA GLY A 61 14.25 -6.90 0.89
C GLY A 61 15.70 -6.72 0.46
N ARG A 62 16.64 -7.22 1.28
CA ARG A 62 18.08 -7.16 0.99
C ARG A 62 18.45 -7.85 -0.33
N ASP A 63 17.86 -9.01 -0.57
CA ASP A 63 18.14 -9.87 -1.73
C ASP A 63 17.00 -9.82 -2.77
N SER A 64 16.22 -8.74 -2.73
CA SER A 64 15.09 -8.52 -3.64
C SER A 64 15.55 -7.98 -5.00
N LEU A 65 14.62 -8.05 -5.97
CA LEU A 65 14.81 -7.41 -7.26
C LEU A 65 14.96 -5.90 -7.12
N SER A 66 15.88 -5.33 -7.87
CA SER A 66 16.05 -3.88 -7.98
C SER A 66 15.02 -3.33 -8.97
N VAL A 67 14.06 -2.55 -8.46
CA VAL A 67 13.11 -1.82 -9.30
C VAL A 67 13.86 -0.65 -9.95
N PRO A 68 13.77 -0.44 -11.27
CA PRO A 68 14.44 0.67 -11.93
C PRO A 68 14.03 2.04 -11.36
N PRO A 69 14.92 3.03 -11.32
CA PRO A 69 14.59 4.39 -10.87
C PRO A 69 13.39 4.96 -11.62
N GLY A 70 12.47 5.59 -10.88
CA GLY A 70 11.25 6.19 -11.44
C GLY A 70 10.09 5.23 -11.70
N GLU A 71 10.30 3.93 -11.55
CA GLU A 71 9.22 2.94 -11.70
C GLU A 71 8.49 2.70 -10.38
N ILE A 72 7.18 2.48 -10.47
CA ILE A 72 6.38 1.99 -9.33
C ILE A 72 6.51 0.47 -9.30
N ALA A 73 6.98 -0.07 -8.19
CA ALA A 73 7.30 -1.49 -8.03
C ALA A 73 6.18 -2.43 -8.51
N GLY A 74 4.93 -2.18 -8.12
CA GLY A 74 3.78 -3.01 -8.52
C GLY A 74 3.54 -2.98 -10.02
N ALA A 75 3.64 -1.80 -10.66
CA ALA A 75 3.46 -1.67 -12.10
C ALA A 75 4.58 -2.37 -12.86
N TRP A 76 5.81 -2.19 -12.40
CA TRP A 76 6.98 -2.83 -12.99
C TRP A 76 6.91 -4.35 -12.90
N LEU A 77 6.62 -4.92 -11.74
CA LEU A 77 6.51 -6.38 -11.55
C LEU A 77 5.43 -7.01 -12.42
N ILE A 78 4.26 -6.37 -12.52
CA ILE A 78 3.16 -6.87 -13.36
C ILE A 78 3.53 -6.78 -14.85
N ARG A 79 4.14 -5.68 -15.29
CA ARG A 79 4.60 -5.52 -16.67
C ARG A 79 5.69 -6.53 -17.06
N GLN A 80 6.57 -6.89 -16.12
CA GLN A 80 7.60 -7.92 -16.32
C GLN A 80 7.04 -9.35 -16.20
N ASN A 81 5.73 -9.50 -16.01
CA ASN A 81 5.09 -10.80 -15.80
C ASN A 81 5.70 -11.59 -14.61
N LEU A 82 6.14 -10.90 -13.57
CA LEU A 82 6.68 -11.49 -12.34
C LEU A 82 5.61 -11.66 -11.26
N ALA A 83 4.52 -10.89 -11.34
CA ALA A 83 3.39 -10.94 -10.43
C ALA A 83 2.07 -10.68 -11.16
N ASP A 84 0.97 -11.21 -10.64
CA ASP A 84 -0.39 -10.95 -11.12
C ASP A 84 -1.12 -9.96 -10.21
N LEU A 85 -0.73 -9.89 -8.94
CA LEU A 85 -1.26 -8.97 -7.92
C LEU A 85 -0.12 -8.38 -7.11
N PHE A 86 -0.21 -7.08 -6.86
CA PHE A 86 0.66 -6.35 -5.95
C PHE A 86 -0.17 -5.59 -4.92
N ILE A 87 0.26 -5.59 -3.66
CA ILE A 87 -0.36 -4.80 -2.60
C ILE A 87 0.52 -3.58 -2.33
N GLY A 88 -0.01 -2.41 -2.56
CA GLY A 88 0.70 -1.15 -2.39
C GLY A 88 -0.16 -0.08 -1.71
N TYR A 89 0.41 1.10 -1.52
CA TYR A 89 -0.30 2.23 -0.95
C TYR A 89 -1.34 2.81 -1.92
N ALA A 90 -2.47 3.22 -1.39
CA ALA A 90 -3.57 3.79 -2.16
C ALA A 90 -3.20 5.09 -2.89
N HIS A 91 -2.26 5.88 -2.35
CA HIS A 91 -1.83 7.14 -2.97
C HIS A 91 -1.14 6.96 -4.34
N TYR A 92 -0.65 5.77 -4.67
CA TYR A 92 -0.16 5.47 -6.02
C TYR A 92 -1.28 5.33 -7.06
N GLY A 93 -2.55 5.28 -6.63
CA GLY A 93 -3.69 5.00 -7.52
C GLY A 93 -3.80 5.95 -8.71
N SER A 94 -3.56 7.26 -8.51
CA SER A 94 -3.59 8.26 -9.60
C SER A 94 -2.48 8.03 -10.62
N ALA A 95 -1.25 7.77 -10.17
CA ALA A 95 -0.12 7.49 -11.05
C ALA A 95 -0.30 6.16 -11.80
N LEU A 96 -0.91 5.15 -11.16
CA LEU A 96 -1.17 3.85 -11.76
C LEU A 96 -2.37 3.87 -12.72
N ALA A 97 -3.27 4.85 -12.62
CA ALA A 97 -4.43 4.97 -13.52
C ALA A 97 -4.03 5.17 -15.00
N ALA A 98 -2.82 5.69 -15.26
CA ALA A 98 -2.27 5.85 -16.61
C ALA A 98 -1.64 4.55 -17.18
N CYS A 99 -1.61 3.47 -16.41
CA CYS A 99 -1.00 2.20 -16.83
C CYS A 99 -2.05 1.27 -17.43
N ASP A 100 -2.07 1.09 -18.74
CA ASP A 100 -3.05 0.26 -19.47
C ASP A 100 -2.96 -1.24 -19.13
N HIS A 101 -1.81 -1.71 -18.65
CA HIS A 101 -1.56 -3.12 -18.38
C HIS A 101 -2.00 -3.60 -16.99
N LEU A 102 -2.57 -2.73 -16.16
CA LEU A 102 -3.02 -3.07 -14.80
C LEU A 102 -4.33 -2.37 -14.43
N ARG A 103 -4.95 -2.84 -13.36
CA ARG A 103 -6.09 -2.20 -12.70
C ARG A 103 -5.81 -2.04 -11.22
N THR A 104 -6.11 -0.87 -10.69
CA THR A 104 -6.10 -0.63 -9.25
C THR A 104 -7.44 -1.03 -8.64
N LEU A 105 -7.39 -1.71 -7.49
CA LEU A 105 -8.55 -2.11 -6.72
C LEU A 105 -8.37 -1.62 -5.29
N THR A 106 -9.37 -0.90 -4.79
CA THR A 106 -9.38 -0.47 -3.39
C THR A 106 -9.75 -1.64 -2.48
N ILE A 107 -8.96 -1.88 -1.44
CA ILE A 107 -9.30 -2.85 -0.40
C ILE A 107 -10.44 -2.27 0.43
N PRO A 108 -11.55 -3.01 0.65
CA PRO A 108 -12.68 -2.54 1.44
C PRO A 108 -12.26 -2.14 2.87
N ALA A 109 -12.79 -1.03 3.36
CA ALA A 109 -12.44 -0.45 4.66
C ALA A 109 -12.40 -1.43 5.85
N PRO A 110 -13.33 -2.39 6.01
CA PRO A 110 -13.29 -3.34 7.11
C PRO A 110 -12.04 -4.23 7.14
N TRP A 111 -11.37 -4.40 6.01
CA TRP A 111 -10.17 -5.24 5.89
C TRP A 111 -8.91 -4.42 5.67
N ASN A 112 -9.06 -3.18 5.25
CA ASN A 112 -7.92 -2.33 4.93
C ASN A 112 -7.14 -1.95 6.19
N ILE A 113 -5.85 -1.64 6.00
CA ILE A 113 -4.97 -1.10 7.03
C ILE A 113 -4.76 0.39 6.73
N ARG A 114 -4.98 1.23 7.71
CA ARG A 114 -4.60 2.64 7.65
C ARG A 114 -3.12 2.74 7.94
N CYS A 115 -2.41 3.46 7.08
CA CYS A 115 -0.98 3.74 7.22
C CYS A 115 -0.84 5.20 7.64
N ASP A 116 -0.52 5.46 8.89
CA ASP A 116 -0.39 6.81 9.42
C ASP A 116 1.05 7.30 9.24
N TYR A 117 1.19 8.45 8.58
CA TYR A 117 2.45 9.17 8.49
C TYR A 117 2.56 10.14 9.64
N GLN A 118 3.75 10.25 10.22
CA GLN A 118 4.01 11.11 11.35
C GLN A 118 5.05 12.18 11.01
N LEU A 119 4.87 13.37 11.53
CA LEU A 119 5.79 14.48 11.42
C LEU A 119 6.32 14.85 12.81
N ALA A 120 7.64 14.74 12.99
CA ALA A 120 8.30 15.14 14.22
C ALA A 120 9.25 16.31 13.98
N ARG A 121 9.15 17.35 14.80
CA ARG A 121 10.10 18.45 14.79
C ARG A 121 11.26 18.15 15.75
N LEU A 122 12.46 18.04 15.22
CA LEU A 122 13.66 17.71 16.00
C LEU A 122 14.41 18.96 16.53
N ARG A 123 14.12 20.16 16.01
CA ARG A 123 14.74 21.42 16.40
C ARG A 123 13.69 22.48 16.67
N ALA A 124 14.01 23.39 17.58
CA ALA A 124 13.14 24.51 17.95
C ALA A 124 13.48 25.81 17.19
N ASP A 125 14.06 25.71 15.98
CA ASP A 125 14.35 26.88 15.17
C ASP A 125 13.11 27.37 14.36
N PRO A 126 13.07 28.67 14.01
CA PRO A 126 11.93 29.27 13.31
C PRO A 126 11.62 28.63 11.94
N ALA A 127 12.64 28.21 11.19
CA ALA A 127 12.46 27.62 9.86
C ALA A 127 11.82 26.21 9.97
N ALA A 128 12.27 25.39 10.91
CA ALA A 128 11.67 24.08 11.19
C ALA A 128 10.20 24.23 11.66
N LEU A 129 9.91 25.26 12.47
CA LEU A 129 8.56 25.54 12.91
C LEU A 129 7.67 26.02 11.76
N ALA A 130 8.17 26.87 10.86
CA ALA A 130 7.45 27.34 9.69
C ALA A 130 7.09 26.18 8.74
N LEU A 131 8.05 25.29 8.45
CA LEU A 131 7.81 24.10 7.63
C LEU A 131 6.79 23.14 8.28
N TYR A 132 6.93 22.91 9.58
CA TYR A 132 5.98 22.08 10.35
C TYR A 132 4.56 22.61 10.24
N ARG A 133 4.36 23.93 10.46
CA ARG A 133 3.07 24.58 10.35
C ARG A 133 2.53 24.58 8.92
N PHE A 134 3.40 24.75 7.92
CA PHE A 134 3.02 24.67 6.51
C PHE A 134 2.47 23.30 6.15
N ILE A 135 3.16 22.22 6.53
CA ILE A 135 2.74 20.84 6.22
C ILE A 135 1.39 20.51 6.87
N LEU A 136 1.16 20.95 8.12
CA LEU A 136 -0.11 20.72 8.84
C LEU A 136 -1.23 21.70 8.46
N GLY A 137 -0.90 22.82 7.84
CA GLY A 137 -1.87 23.85 7.41
C GLY A 137 -2.61 23.47 6.12
N ASP A 138 -3.68 24.18 5.82
CA ASP A 138 -4.59 23.90 4.71
C ASP A 138 -3.89 23.78 3.35
N VAL A 139 -2.89 24.63 3.10
CA VAL A 139 -2.12 24.61 1.84
C VAL A 139 -1.31 23.34 1.72
N GLY A 140 -0.53 22.99 2.73
CA GLY A 140 0.26 21.76 2.77
C GLY A 140 -0.62 20.50 2.68
N GLN A 141 -1.71 20.49 3.43
CA GLN A 141 -2.71 19.41 3.36
C GLN A 141 -3.39 19.34 1.99
N GLY A 142 -3.54 20.46 1.30
CA GLY A 142 -4.01 20.51 -0.08
C GLY A 142 -3.09 19.79 -1.04
N TYR A 143 -1.79 20.01 -0.95
CA TYR A 143 -0.80 19.27 -1.75
C TYR A 143 -0.79 17.78 -1.44
N LEU A 144 -0.89 17.38 -0.18
CA LEU A 144 -0.96 15.99 0.21
C LEU A 144 -2.20 15.28 -0.36
N ARG A 145 -3.37 15.93 -0.31
CA ARG A 145 -4.60 15.41 -0.92
C ARG A 145 -4.47 15.24 -2.44
N GLN A 146 -3.87 16.21 -3.13
CA GLN A 146 -3.60 16.11 -4.57
C GLN A 146 -2.66 14.95 -4.91
N ALA A 147 -1.72 14.64 -4.02
CA ALA A 147 -0.83 13.50 -4.15
C ALA A 147 -1.49 12.15 -3.72
N GLY A 148 -2.78 12.14 -3.38
CA GLY A 148 -3.54 10.93 -3.06
C GLY A 148 -3.49 10.50 -1.59
N PHE A 149 -2.93 11.33 -0.70
CA PHE A 149 -2.97 11.07 0.75
C PHE A 149 -4.30 11.50 1.36
N MET A 150 -4.69 10.80 2.42
CA MET A 150 -5.84 11.23 3.22
C MET A 150 -5.49 12.49 4.01
N PRO A 151 -6.48 13.40 4.24
CA PRO A 151 -6.22 14.58 5.03
C PRO A 151 -5.81 14.22 6.46
N PHE A 152 -4.98 15.07 7.06
CA PHE A 152 -4.74 15.03 8.48
C PHE A 152 -6.09 15.24 9.19
N SER A 153 -6.46 14.31 10.04
CA SER A 153 -7.52 14.49 11.01
C SER A 153 -6.85 14.45 12.37
N ASP A 154 -7.10 15.45 13.21
CA ASP A 154 -6.77 15.31 14.62
C ASP A 154 -7.37 13.98 15.08
N ALA A 155 -6.50 13.03 15.41
CA ALA A 155 -6.96 11.77 15.96
C ALA A 155 -7.64 12.10 17.30
N ALA A 156 -8.95 11.89 17.32
CA ALA A 156 -9.71 11.97 18.54
C ALA A 156 -9.27 10.83 19.48
#